data_a16de22754e704e66143150687ce418c
#
_entry.id   a16de22754e704e66143150687ce418c
#
_cell.length_a   1.000
_cell.length_b   1.000
_cell.length_c   1.000
_cell.angle_alpha   90.00
_cell.angle_beta   90.00
_cell.angle_gamma   90.00
#
_symmetry.space_group_name_H-M   'P 1'
#
loop_
_entity.id
_entity.type
_entity.pdbx_description
1 polymer ?
#
loop_
_entity_poly.entity_id
_entity_poly.type
_entity_poly.pdbx_seq_one_letter_code
_entity_poly.pdbx_strand_id
1 'polypeptide(L)'
;MKSGLRRVDSRSRLIAILFACVVFLSIFCLAAKEFVKPAPQPAKTYPAHDSHPTEAITVAIDPYDVPDKAQIFSVKYQEEGFLPVFLIVSNDGDQPISLTGMKPQLVTVNRTMLSAATTDDLYRRLAHPARRDNPYPLPFPRTKMKGAVGKKAMDEIEAAQFGAKAVEPHITQSGFLFFDVSGLSTPLAGAHFFLTGVRDAKGNEVMFFEIPLEKYLSAPASKP
;
A
#
# COMPACT_ATOMS: atom_id res chain seq x y z
N MET A 1 14.60 52.67 -48.85
CA MET A 1 14.41 51.38 -48.17
C MET A 1 13.29 51.52 -47.12
N LYS A 2 12.08 50.99 -47.37
CA LYS A 2 10.94 51.05 -46.45
C LYS A 2 10.83 49.69 -45.78
N SER A 3 11.10 49.66 -44.45
CA SER A 3 10.92 48.48 -43.62
C SER A 3 9.43 48.34 -43.32
N GLY A 4 8.78 47.36 -43.95
CA GLY A 4 7.38 46.99 -43.66
C GLY A 4 7.28 46.22 -42.33
N LEU A 5 6.93 46.89 -41.24
CA LEU A 5 6.45 46.20 -40.04
C LEU A 5 5.09 45.59 -40.32
N ARG A 6 5.04 44.26 -40.45
CA ARG A 6 3.77 43.52 -40.43
C ARG A 6 3.10 43.67 -39.09
N ARG A 7 1.99 44.39 -39.05
CA ARG A 7 1.06 44.40 -37.89
C ARG A 7 0.52 42.98 -37.70
N VAL A 8 0.98 42.31 -36.69
CA VAL A 8 0.38 41.01 -36.27
C VAL A 8 -0.99 41.30 -35.70
N ASP A 9 -2.02 40.74 -36.36
CA ASP A 9 -3.42 40.97 -36.04
C ASP A 9 -3.73 40.54 -34.60
N SER A 10 -4.49 41.34 -33.88
CA SER A 10 -4.80 41.12 -32.45
C SER A 10 -5.48 39.76 -32.23
N ARG A 11 -6.22 39.26 -33.24
CA ARG A 11 -6.85 37.94 -33.20
C ARG A 11 -5.84 36.79 -33.23
N SER A 12 -4.76 36.94 -34.01
CA SER A 12 -3.71 35.90 -34.07
C SER A 12 -2.90 35.83 -32.74
N ARG A 13 -2.73 36.94 -32.04
CA ARG A 13 -2.10 36.97 -30.71
C ARG A 13 -2.98 36.30 -29.66
N LEU A 14 -4.30 36.53 -29.68
CA LEU A 14 -5.26 35.88 -28.79
C LEU A 14 -5.28 34.37 -28.98
N ILE A 15 -5.28 33.90 -30.23
CA ILE A 15 -5.25 32.46 -30.56
C ILE A 15 -3.93 31.82 -30.10
N ALA A 16 -2.79 32.51 -30.28
CA ALA A 16 -1.49 32.02 -29.82
C ALA A 16 -1.40 31.91 -28.29
N ILE A 17 -1.97 32.88 -27.56
CA ILE A 17 -2.02 32.86 -26.09
C ILE A 17 -2.94 31.73 -25.60
N LEU A 18 -4.11 31.55 -26.22
CA LEU A 18 -5.02 30.46 -25.90
C LEU A 18 -4.38 29.09 -26.14
N PHE A 19 -3.68 28.94 -27.25
CA PHE A 19 -2.96 27.69 -27.56
C PHE A 19 -1.81 27.44 -26.58
N ALA A 20 -1.04 28.47 -26.21
CA ALA A 20 -0.01 28.37 -25.17
C ALA A 20 -0.57 28.01 -23.81
N CYS A 21 -1.71 28.57 -23.41
CA CYS A 21 -2.40 28.21 -22.15
C CYS A 21 -2.90 26.78 -22.14
N VAL A 22 -3.47 26.30 -23.26
CA VAL A 22 -3.94 24.89 -23.39
C VAL A 22 -2.76 23.91 -23.33
N VAL A 23 -1.65 24.21 -24.01
CA VAL A 23 -0.42 23.42 -23.94
C VAL A 23 0.19 23.43 -22.55
N PHE A 24 0.20 24.59 -21.87
CA PHE A 24 0.69 24.69 -20.50
C PHE A 24 -0.17 23.91 -19.49
N LEU A 25 -1.50 23.95 -19.65
CA LEU A 25 -2.44 23.19 -18.83
C LEU A 25 -2.30 21.68 -19.04
N SER A 26 -2.02 21.23 -20.27
CA SER A 26 -1.83 19.81 -20.57
C SER A 26 -0.52 19.24 -20.04
N ILE A 27 0.52 20.06 -19.86
CA ILE A 27 1.81 19.63 -19.27
C ILE A 27 1.66 19.40 -17.74
N PHE A 28 0.78 20.13 -17.07
CA PHE A 28 0.54 19.95 -15.63
C PHE A 28 -0.23 18.65 -15.29
N CYS A 29 -0.96 18.07 -16.24
CA CYS A 29 -1.72 16.82 -16.02
C CYS A 29 -0.90 15.53 -16.14
N LEU A 30 0.35 15.59 -16.55
CA LEU A 30 1.22 14.42 -16.78
C LEU A 30 2.22 14.12 -15.65
N ALA A 31 2.13 14.81 -14.51
CA ALA A 31 2.86 14.41 -13.32
C ALA A 31 2.30 13.06 -12.84
N ALA A 32 2.93 11.98 -13.26
CA ALA A 32 2.60 10.64 -12.74
C ALA A 32 2.75 10.68 -11.22
N LYS A 33 1.63 10.49 -10.52
CA LYS A 33 1.58 10.51 -9.05
C LYS A 33 2.64 9.55 -8.51
N GLU A 34 3.60 10.08 -7.79
CA GLU A 34 4.61 9.30 -7.09
C GLU A 34 3.99 8.75 -5.80
N PHE A 35 4.34 7.51 -5.46
CA PHE A 35 3.87 6.92 -4.21
C PHE A 35 4.46 7.68 -3.01
N VAL A 36 3.58 8.09 -2.11
CA VAL A 36 3.97 8.67 -0.82
C VAL A 36 3.37 7.81 0.28
N LYS A 37 4.25 7.22 1.09
CA LYS A 37 3.80 6.42 2.23
C LYS A 37 3.09 7.31 3.24
N PRO A 38 1.90 6.92 3.74
CA PRO A 38 1.19 7.69 4.77
C PRO A 38 2.05 7.86 6.03
N ALA A 39 2.00 9.06 6.62
CA ALA A 39 2.62 9.30 7.91
C ALA A 39 1.84 8.54 9.00
N PRO A 40 2.49 7.74 9.86
CA PRO A 40 1.77 7.01 10.89
C PRO A 40 1.27 7.97 11.98
N GLN A 41 0.06 7.70 12.46
CA GLN A 41 -0.43 8.19 13.74
C GLN A 41 -0.07 7.15 14.83
N PRO A 42 -0.10 7.48 16.13
CA PRO A 42 0.04 6.50 17.19
C PRO A 42 -0.92 5.32 17.00
N ALA A 43 -0.45 4.08 17.16
CA ALA A 43 -1.24 2.88 16.84
C ALA A 43 -2.59 2.83 17.55
N LYS A 44 -2.68 3.32 18.77
CA LYS A 44 -3.93 3.40 19.58
C LYS A 44 -5.02 4.28 18.98
N THR A 45 -4.70 5.13 18.00
CA THR A 45 -5.71 5.99 17.32
C THR A 45 -6.45 5.29 16.20
N TYR A 46 -5.95 4.13 15.76
CA TYR A 46 -6.60 3.34 14.73
C TYR A 46 -7.71 2.47 15.32
N PRO A 47 -8.85 2.28 14.61
CA PRO A 47 -9.94 1.45 15.12
C PRO A 47 -9.52 0.01 15.39
N ALA A 48 -8.78 -0.59 14.46
CA ALA A 48 -8.30 -1.96 14.58
C ALA A 48 -6.89 -1.97 15.19
N HIS A 49 -6.83 -2.07 16.50
CA HIS A 49 -5.59 -2.17 17.25
C HIS A 49 -5.71 -3.14 18.42
N ASP A 50 -4.55 -3.58 18.88
CA ASP A 50 -4.38 -4.33 20.11
C ASP A 50 -3.20 -3.73 20.91
N SER A 51 -3.37 -3.63 22.22
CA SER A 51 -2.41 -2.96 23.13
C SER A 51 -2.01 -3.88 24.25
N HIS A 52 -0.71 -3.94 24.52
CA HIS A 52 -0.11 -4.62 25.65
C HIS A 52 0.45 -3.57 26.62
N PRO A 53 -0.34 -3.13 27.60
CA PRO A 53 0.06 -2.03 28.51
C PRO A 53 1.29 -2.35 29.34
N THR A 54 1.51 -3.62 29.70
CA THR A 54 2.66 -4.05 30.49
C THR A 54 3.97 -3.86 29.75
N GLU A 55 3.98 -4.13 28.46
CA GLU A 55 5.11 -3.96 27.55
C GLU A 55 5.15 -2.56 26.92
N ALA A 56 4.09 -1.78 27.10
CA ALA A 56 3.88 -0.47 26.51
C ALA A 56 3.95 -0.50 24.97
N ILE A 57 3.45 -1.58 24.34
CA ILE A 57 3.45 -1.78 22.90
C ILE A 57 2.00 -1.79 22.41
N THR A 58 1.75 -1.06 21.34
CA THR A 58 0.46 -1.10 20.62
C THR A 58 0.71 -1.41 19.17
N VAL A 59 -0.04 -2.36 18.63
CA VAL A 59 -0.04 -2.72 17.20
C VAL A 59 -1.39 -2.36 16.61
N ALA A 60 -1.39 -1.75 15.45
CA ALA A 60 -2.60 -1.45 14.70
C ALA A 60 -2.46 -1.85 13.23
N ILE A 61 -3.58 -2.05 12.60
CA ILE A 61 -3.66 -2.29 11.17
C ILE A 61 -4.74 -1.41 10.54
N ASP A 62 -4.47 -0.99 9.31
CA ASP A 62 -5.41 -0.25 8.48
C ASP A 62 -5.43 -0.85 7.06
N PRO A 63 -6.42 -1.69 6.73
CA PRO A 63 -6.54 -2.28 5.40
C PRO A 63 -6.84 -1.24 4.33
N TYR A 64 -6.21 -1.42 3.15
CA TYR A 64 -6.42 -0.57 1.96
C TYR A 64 -7.24 -1.33 0.93
N ASP A 65 -8.43 -1.77 1.37
CA ASP A 65 -9.39 -2.59 0.63
C ASP A 65 -10.36 -1.77 -0.22
N VAL A 66 -10.54 -0.48 0.09
CA VAL A 66 -11.44 0.42 -0.64
C VAL A 66 -10.68 1.26 -1.68
N PRO A 67 -11.33 1.57 -2.84
CA PRO A 67 -10.68 2.29 -3.94
C PRO A 67 -10.06 3.63 -3.53
N ASP A 68 -10.73 4.39 -2.65
CA ASP A 68 -10.26 5.70 -2.23
C ASP A 68 -8.93 5.63 -1.47
N LYS A 69 -8.74 4.63 -0.61
CA LYS A 69 -7.46 4.38 0.05
C LYS A 69 -6.41 3.87 -0.93
N ALA A 70 -6.80 2.95 -1.83
CA ALA A 70 -5.89 2.33 -2.79
C ALA A 70 -5.31 3.31 -3.83
N GLN A 71 -5.89 4.51 -3.99
CA GLN A 71 -5.41 5.55 -4.91
C GLN A 71 -4.00 6.07 -4.62
N ILE A 72 -3.45 5.83 -3.43
CA ILE A 72 -2.06 6.20 -3.14
C ILE A 72 -1.05 5.41 -3.97
N PHE A 73 -1.41 4.19 -4.36
CA PHE A 73 -0.56 3.31 -5.14
C PHE A 73 -0.65 3.57 -6.64
N SER A 74 0.48 3.45 -7.33
CA SER A 74 0.49 3.39 -8.80
C SER A 74 0.30 1.96 -9.30
N VAL A 75 0.66 0.98 -8.48
CA VAL A 75 0.42 -0.46 -8.72
C VAL A 75 -0.98 -0.82 -8.24
N LYS A 76 -1.73 -1.51 -9.10
CA LYS A 76 -3.10 -1.94 -8.77
C LYS A 76 -3.08 -3.30 -8.07
N TYR A 77 -2.62 -3.33 -6.82
CA TYR A 77 -2.45 -4.55 -6.04
C TYR A 77 -3.71 -5.41 -5.96
N GLN A 78 -4.88 -4.79 -5.80
CA GLN A 78 -6.16 -5.52 -5.72
C GLN A 78 -6.51 -6.24 -7.04
N GLU A 79 -6.19 -5.67 -8.20
CA GLU A 79 -6.40 -6.32 -9.50
C GLU A 79 -5.47 -7.54 -9.67
N GLU A 80 -4.33 -7.54 -9.00
CA GLU A 80 -3.37 -8.64 -8.98
C GLU A 80 -3.61 -9.64 -7.83
N GLY A 81 -4.69 -9.44 -7.06
CA GLY A 81 -5.11 -10.34 -5.97
C GLY A 81 -4.42 -10.08 -4.64
N PHE A 82 -3.75 -8.94 -4.48
CA PHE A 82 -3.14 -8.58 -3.19
C PHE A 82 -3.97 -7.55 -2.43
N LEU A 83 -4.07 -7.76 -1.12
CA LEU A 83 -4.63 -6.81 -0.17
C LEU A 83 -3.48 -6.11 0.56
N PRO A 84 -3.25 -4.80 0.31
CA PRO A 84 -2.33 -4.01 1.12
C PRO A 84 -2.95 -3.74 2.51
N VAL A 85 -2.19 -4.00 3.56
CA VAL A 85 -2.56 -3.70 4.95
C VAL A 85 -1.47 -2.84 5.55
N PHE A 86 -1.81 -1.63 5.97
CA PHE A 86 -0.87 -0.74 6.64
C PHE A 86 -0.72 -1.21 8.09
N LEU A 87 0.49 -1.65 8.44
CA LEU A 87 0.87 -2.05 9.79
C LEU A 87 1.49 -0.86 10.51
N ILE A 88 1.04 -0.61 11.73
CA ILE A 88 1.55 0.44 12.60
C ILE A 88 1.96 -0.22 13.93
N VAL A 89 3.18 0.04 14.38
CA VAL A 89 3.69 -0.45 15.66
C VAL A 89 4.20 0.75 16.46
N SER A 90 3.59 1.02 17.60
CA SER A 90 3.99 2.08 18.53
C SER A 90 4.64 1.44 19.76
N ASN A 91 5.80 1.96 20.12
CA ASN A 91 6.48 1.65 21.37
C ASN A 91 6.37 2.87 22.29
N ASP A 92 5.48 2.80 23.28
CA ASP A 92 5.29 3.85 24.30
C ASP A 92 6.21 3.63 25.50
N GLY A 93 7.04 2.56 25.50
CA GLY A 93 7.98 2.20 26.57
C GLY A 93 9.33 2.88 26.44
N ASP A 94 10.17 2.71 27.48
CA ASP A 94 11.50 3.30 27.60
C ASP A 94 12.63 2.43 27.02
N GLN A 95 12.30 1.25 26.50
CA GLN A 95 13.25 0.31 25.93
C GLN A 95 12.90 -0.02 24.48
N PRO A 96 13.89 -0.25 23.60
CA PRO A 96 13.61 -0.63 22.22
C PRO A 96 13.00 -2.04 22.15
N ILE A 97 12.19 -2.27 21.13
CA ILE A 97 11.64 -3.59 20.81
C ILE A 97 12.18 -4.08 19.47
N SER A 98 12.40 -5.38 19.35
CA SER A 98 12.87 -6.01 18.12
C SER A 98 11.70 -6.61 17.34
N LEU A 99 11.67 -6.33 16.05
CA LEU A 99 10.71 -6.87 15.08
C LEU A 99 11.35 -7.87 14.11
N THR A 100 12.63 -8.20 14.30
CA THR A 100 13.39 -9.06 13.36
C THR A 100 12.75 -10.44 13.17
N GLY A 101 12.09 -10.96 14.18
CA GLY A 101 11.42 -12.26 14.16
C GLY A 101 9.91 -12.21 13.95
N MET A 102 9.36 -11.03 13.64
CA MET A 102 7.90 -10.87 13.53
C MET A 102 7.32 -11.72 12.41
N LYS A 103 6.15 -12.28 12.68
CA LYS A 103 5.38 -13.11 11.74
C LYS A 103 3.95 -12.57 11.65
N PRO A 104 3.68 -11.65 10.71
CA PRO A 104 2.33 -11.15 10.48
C PRO A 104 1.53 -12.19 9.70
N GLN A 105 0.30 -12.45 10.16
CA GLN A 105 -0.62 -13.39 9.54
C GLN A 105 -2.03 -12.83 9.53
N LEU A 106 -2.73 -13.02 8.42
CA LEU A 106 -4.17 -12.76 8.30
C LEU A 106 -4.90 -14.11 8.31
N VAL A 107 -5.72 -14.35 9.31
CA VAL A 107 -6.51 -15.58 9.46
C VAL A 107 -7.95 -15.27 9.09
N THR A 108 -8.44 -15.89 8.02
CA THR A 108 -9.81 -15.68 7.52
C THR A 108 -10.83 -16.40 8.38
N VAL A 109 -12.12 -16.09 8.20
CA VAL A 109 -13.24 -16.76 8.87
C VAL A 109 -13.21 -18.28 8.68
N ASN A 110 -12.72 -18.76 7.55
CA ASN A 110 -12.55 -20.17 7.24
C ASN A 110 -11.26 -20.79 7.82
N ARG A 111 -10.56 -20.07 8.70
CA ARG A 111 -9.28 -20.46 9.32
C ARG A 111 -8.14 -20.64 8.32
N THR A 112 -8.25 -20.05 7.14
CA THR A 112 -7.10 -20.00 6.20
C THR A 112 -6.10 -18.97 6.72
N MET A 113 -4.86 -19.40 6.90
CA MET A 113 -3.76 -18.54 7.36
C MET A 113 -3.02 -18.00 6.14
N LEU A 114 -3.04 -16.70 5.99
CA LEU A 114 -2.32 -15.98 4.93
C LEU A 114 -1.11 -15.29 5.56
N SER A 115 0.09 -15.64 5.09
CA SER A 115 1.31 -14.92 5.45
C SER A 115 1.49 -13.71 4.57
N ALA A 116 2.20 -12.69 5.07
CA ALA A 116 2.55 -11.54 4.25
C ALA A 116 3.46 -11.97 3.08
N ALA A 117 3.14 -11.50 1.89
CA ALA A 117 3.92 -11.75 0.68
C ALA A 117 5.29 -11.08 0.77
N THR A 118 6.30 -11.77 0.27
CA THR A 118 7.64 -11.21 0.13
C THR A 118 7.71 -10.27 -1.08
N THR A 119 8.77 -9.47 -1.15
CA THR A 119 9.08 -8.65 -2.34
C THR A 119 9.13 -9.49 -3.61
N ASP A 120 9.73 -10.69 -3.53
CA ASP A 120 9.84 -11.61 -4.67
C ASP A 120 8.47 -12.16 -5.11
N ASP A 121 7.56 -12.41 -4.17
CA ASP A 121 6.20 -12.83 -4.49
C ASP A 121 5.45 -11.74 -5.25
N LEU A 122 5.57 -10.49 -4.80
CA LEU A 122 4.99 -9.34 -5.47
C LEU A 122 5.56 -9.17 -6.88
N TYR A 123 6.89 -9.22 -7.03
CA TYR A 123 7.53 -9.10 -8.34
C TYR A 123 7.12 -10.24 -9.28
N ARG A 124 7.06 -11.47 -8.78
CA ARG A 124 6.63 -12.62 -9.57
C ARG A 124 5.20 -12.47 -10.08
N ARG A 125 4.28 -12.03 -9.22
CA ARG A 125 2.88 -11.83 -9.60
C ARG A 125 2.73 -10.68 -10.60
N LEU A 126 3.41 -9.57 -10.39
CA LEU A 126 3.35 -8.41 -11.28
C LEU A 126 4.01 -8.67 -12.64
N ALA A 127 5.07 -9.49 -12.69
CA ALA A 127 5.71 -9.92 -13.94
C ALA A 127 4.82 -10.90 -14.72
N HIS A 128 4.07 -11.73 -13.99
CA HIS A 128 3.18 -12.75 -14.54
C HIS A 128 1.77 -12.59 -13.97
N PRO A 129 1.03 -11.53 -14.38
CA PRO A 129 -0.33 -11.34 -13.91
C PRO A 129 -1.13 -12.61 -14.16
N ALA A 130 -1.86 -13.06 -13.14
CA ALA A 130 -2.66 -14.26 -13.21
C ALA A 130 -3.47 -14.23 -14.52
N ARG A 131 -3.33 -15.26 -15.36
CA ARG A 131 -4.20 -15.41 -16.52
C ARG A 131 -5.61 -15.41 -15.97
N ARG A 132 -6.41 -14.41 -16.33
CA ARG A 132 -7.87 -14.56 -16.26
C ARG A 132 -8.15 -15.81 -17.07
N ASP A 133 -8.56 -16.87 -16.38
CA ASP A 133 -8.93 -18.12 -17.00
C ASP A 133 -10.00 -17.82 -18.06
N ASN A 134 -9.55 -17.72 -19.30
CA ASN A 134 -10.44 -17.66 -20.43
C ASN A 134 -10.81 -19.11 -20.73
N PRO A 135 -12.06 -19.56 -20.45
CA PRO A 135 -12.44 -20.97 -20.60
C PRO A 135 -12.40 -21.47 -22.05
N TYR A 136 -12.06 -20.59 -23.01
CA TYR A 136 -11.90 -20.94 -24.43
C TYR A 136 -10.47 -20.72 -24.86
N PRO A 137 -9.68 -21.80 -25.07
CA PRO A 137 -8.39 -21.70 -25.72
C PRO A 137 -8.57 -21.40 -27.20
N LEU A 138 -8.60 -20.11 -27.54
CA LEU A 138 -8.53 -19.70 -28.95
C LEU A 138 -7.10 -19.94 -29.47
N PRO A 139 -6.94 -20.47 -30.70
CA PRO A 139 -5.63 -20.83 -31.26
C PRO A 139 -4.90 -19.61 -31.85
N PHE A 140 -4.88 -18.46 -31.18
CA PHE A 140 -4.25 -17.23 -31.67
C PHE A 140 -3.19 -16.64 -30.72
N PRO A 141 -2.26 -15.83 -31.27
CA PRO A 141 -0.91 -15.75 -30.78
C PRO A 141 -0.83 -15.13 -29.41
N ARG A 142 0.07 -15.72 -28.65
CA ARG A 142 0.51 -15.37 -27.30
C ARG A 142 0.43 -13.88 -27.05
N THR A 143 -0.48 -13.47 -26.18
CA THR A 143 -0.44 -12.17 -25.51
C THR A 143 0.98 -11.90 -25.08
N LYS A 144 1.53 -10.74 -25.44
CA LYS A 144 2.88 -10.31 -25.01
C LYS A 144 3.02 -10.60 -23.52
N MET A 145 3.99 -11.43 -23.17
CA MET A 145 4.39 -11.58 -21.78
C MET A 145 4.68 -10.15 -21.29
N LYS A 146 4.01 -9.71 -20.22
CA LYS A 146 4.39 -8.48 -19.55
C LYS A 146 5.86 -8.67 -19.19
N GLY A 147 6.73 -7.83 -19.69
CA GLY A 147 8.17 -7.88 -19.40
C GLY A 147 8.41 -7.67 -17.90
N ALA A 148 9.66 -7.67 -17.50
CA ALA A 148 10.08 -7.39 -16.13
C ALA A 148 9.29 -6.24 -15.51
N VAL A 149 8.99 -6.33 -14.22
CA VAL A 149 8.32 -5.29 -13.43
C VAL A 149 9.04 -3.96 -13.68
N GLY A 150 8.29 -2.94 -14.07
CA GLY A 150 8.88 -1.63 -14.35
C GLY A 150 9.55 -1.04 -13.11
N LYS A 151 10.65 -0.31 -13.29
CA LYS A 151 11.41 0.29 -12.19
C LYS A 151 10.52 1.05 -11.20
N LYS A 152 9.57 1.84 -11.70
CA LYS A 152 8.63 2.61 -10.85
C LYS A 152 7.83 1.71 -9.90
N ALA A 153 7.36 0.55 -10.37
CA ALA A 153 6.62 -0.39 -9.52
C ALA A 153 7.54 -1.07 -8.50
N MET A 154 8.79 -1.33 -8.86
CA MET A 154 9.80 -1.86 -7.93
C MET A 154 10.10 -0.85 -6.83
N ASP A 155 10.38 0.39 -7.20
CA ASP A 155 10.66 1.49 -6.26
C ASP A 155 9.46 1.71 -5.31
N GLU A 156 8.22 1.63 -5.83
CA GLU A 156 7.00 1.73 -5.01
C GLU A 156 6.88 0.59 -4.00
N ILE A 157 7.11 -0.66 -4.43
CA ILE A 157 7.03 -1.82 -3.54
C ILE A 157 8.04 -1.68 -2.40
N GLU A 158 9.29 -1.34 -2.73
CA GLU A 158 10.35 -1.17 -1.72
C GLU A 158 10.03 -0.03 -0.74
N ALA A 159 9.52 1.09 -1.24
CA ALA A 159 9.14 2.23 -0.40
C ALA A 159 7.91 1.94 0.47
N ALA A 160 6.97 1.13 -0.03
CA ALA A 160 5.73 0.83 0.66
C ALA A 160 5.91 -0.19 1.79
N GLN A 161 6.72 -1.23 1.57
CA GLN A 161 6.83 -2.35 2.50
C GLN A 161 7.25 -1.94 3.91
N PHE A 162 6.75 -2.71 4.90
CA PHE A 162 7.20 -2.59 6.28
C PHE A 162 8.62 -3.15 6.41
N GLY A 163 9.59 -2.27 6.62
CA GLY A 163 11.01 -2.64 6.66
C GLY A 163 11.68 -2.45 8.03
N ALA A 164 10.95 -1.98 9.06
CA ALA A 164 11.53 -1.74 10.36
C ALA A 164 11.93 -3.05 11.07
N LYS A 165 13.15 -3.12 11.57
CA LYS A 165 13.66 -4.27 12.34
C LYS A 165 13.57 -4.05 13.84
N ALA A 166 13.36 -2.80 14.26
CA ALA A 166 13.17 -2.41 15.65
C ALA A 166 12.28 -1.16 15.73
N VAL A 167 11.71 -0.93 16.91
CA VAL A 167 11.03 0.33 17.25
C VAL A 167 11.68 0.90 18.50
N GLU A 168 12.27 2.06 18.35
CA GLU A 168 12.91 2.78 19.45
C GLU A 168 11.87 3.28 20.45
N PRO A 169 12.29 3.62 21.68
CA PRO A 169 11.43 4.22 22.69
C PRO A 169 10.66 5.43 22.17
N HIS A 170 9.36 5.48 22.47
CA HIS A 170 8.45 6.58 22.11
C HIS A 170 8.33 6.85 20.61
N ILE A 171 8.64 5.84 19.78
CA ILE A 171 8.56 5.94 18.31
C ILE A 171 7.43 5.04 17.78
N THR A 172 6.86 5.48 16.65
CA THR A 172 5.93 4.69 15.86
C THR A 172 6.57 4.37 14.51
N GLN A 173 6.58 3.09 14.15
CA GLN A 173 7.01 2.59 12.84
C GLN A 173 5.82 2.10 12.04
N SER A 174 5.90 2.24 10.71
CA SER A 174 4.80 1.80 9.84
C SER A 174 5.29 1.38 8.46
N GLY A 175 4.44 0.63 7.79
CA GLY A 175 4.63 0.21 6.40
C GLY A 175 3.55 -0.77 5.98
N PHE A 176 3.56 -1.13 4.72
CA PHE A 176 2.56 -2.05 4.17
C PHE A 176 3.01 -3.49 4.24
N LEU A 177 2.07 -4.34 4.57
CA LEU A 177 2.11 -5.79 4.36
C LEU A 177 1.14 -6.10 3.22
N PHE A 178 1.48 -7.07 2.39
CA PHE A 178 0.64 -7.48 1.26
C PHE A 178 0.21 -8.93 1.46
N PHE A 179 -1.09 -9.20 1.45
CA PHE A 179 -1.62 -10.55 1.61
C PHE A 179 -2.22 -11.02 0.28
N ASP A 180 -1.85 -12.22 -0.17
CA ASP A 180 -2.49 -12.84 -1.34
C ASP A 180 -3.90 -13.30 -0.95
N VAL A 181 -4.90 -12.58 -1.43
CA VAL A 181 -6.31 -12.83 -1.19
C VAL A 181 -7.01 -13.34 -2.46
N SER A 182 -6.24 -13.84 -3.42
CA SER A 182 -6.78 -14.37 -4.67
C SER A 182 -7.81 -15.46 -4.39
N GLY A 183 -8.97 -15.34 -5.01
CA GLY A 183 -10.08 -16.30 -4.83
C GLY A 183 -10.92 -16.09 -3.57
N LEU A 184 -10.62 -15.11 -2.73
CA LEU A 184 -11.44 -14.76 -1.57
C LEU A 184 -12.34 -13.57 -1.92
N SER A 185 -13.65 -13.73 -1.76
CA SER A 185 -14.63 -12.66 -2.06
C SER A 185 -14.70 -11.60 -0.96
N THR A 186 -14.54 -12.01 0.30
CA THR A 186 -14.65 -11.14 1.48
C THR A 186 -13.51 -11.43 2.47
N PRO A 187 -12.25 -11.11 2.14
CA PRO A 187 -11.08 -11.53 2.91
C PRO A 187 -11.03 -10.96 4.33
N LEU A 188 -11.72 -9.84 4.59
CA LEU A 188 -11.70 -9.16 5.89
C LEU A 188 -12.86 -9.57 6.80
N ALA A 189 -13.98 -10.07 6.25
CA ALA A 189 -15.16 -10.42 7.04
C ALA A 189 -14.86 -11.61 7.96
N GLY A 190 -15.02 -11.44 9.28
CA GLY A 190 -14.73 -12.45 10.29
C GLY A 190 -13.25 -12.84 10.37
N ALA A 191 -12.36 -12.03 9.80
CA ALA A 191 -10.93 -12.29 9.82
C ALA A 191 -10.25 -11.65 11.05
N HIS A 192 -9.11 -12.23 11.44
CA HIS A 192 -8.26 -11.74 12.50
C HIS A 192 -6.83 -11.55 11.97
N PHE A 193 -6.22 -10.47 12.37
CA PHE A 193 -4.79 -10.27 12.13
C PHE A 193 -4.00 -10.69 13.37
N PHE A 194 -2.97 -11.50 13.15
CA PHE A 194 -2.05 -11.93 14.19
C PHE A 194 -0.65 -11.42 13.92
N LEU A 195 0.02 -10.98 14.98
CA LEU A 195 1.43 -10.65 14.94
C LEU A 195 2.15 -11.35 16.10
N THR A 196 3.10 -12.22 15.76
CA THR A 196 3.95 -12.95 16.71
C THR A 196 5.41 -12.61 16.48
N GLY A 197 6.31 -13.04 17.37
CA GLY A 197 7.76 -12.90 17.21
C GLY A 197 8.29 -11.49 17.49
N VAL A 198 7.50 -10.62 18.10
CA VAL A 198 7.98 -9.35 18.67
C VAL A 198 8.75 -9.65 19.95
N ARG A 199 9.90 -9.01 20.14
CA ARG A 199 10.76 -9.25 21.32
C ARG A 199 11.07 -7.97 22.06
N ASP A 200 11.13 -8.06 23.38
CA ASP A 200 11.59 -6.99 24.25
C ASP A 200 13.12 -6.76 24.13
N ALA A 201 13.64 -5.75 24.82
CA ALA A 201 15.07 -5.43 24.86
C ALA A 201 15.93 -6.56 25.47
N LYS A 202 15.33 -7.47 26.26
CA LYS A 202 16.01 -8.63 26.86
C LYS A 202 15.99 -9.85 25.94
N GLY A 203 15.29 -9.76 24.79
CA GLY A 203 15.13 -10.85 23.83
C GLY A 203 13.98 -11.80 24.14
N ASN A 204 13.16 -11.53 25.17
CA ASN A 204 11.98 -12.32 25.47
C ASN A 204 10.90 -12.03 24.41
N GLU A 205 10.20 -13.06 23.97
CA GLU A 205 9.09 -12.87 23.05
C GLU A 205 7.89 -12.31 23.82
N VAL A 206 7.36 -11.19 23.30
CA VAL A 206 6.11 -10.58 23.77
C VAL A 206 4.95 -11.47 23.36
N MET A 207 3.89 -11.54 24.17
CA MET A 207 2.68 -12.26 23.79
C MET A 207 2.17 -11.76 22.42
N PHE A 208 1.54 -12.65 21.66
CA PHE A 208 1.03 -12.30 20.34
C PHE A 208 -0.04 -11.19 20.40
N PHE A 209 -0.06 -10.36 19.37
CA PHE A 209 -1.14 -9.39 19.16
C PHE A 209 -2.22 -10.03 18.28
N GLU A 210 -3.50 -9.85 18.69
CA GLU A 210 -4.65 -10.33 17.93
C GLU A 210 -5.63 -9.18 17.70
N ILE A 211 -5.84 -8.85 16.43
CA ILE A 211 -6.69 -7.73 16.02
C ILE A 211 -7.86 -8.25 15.19
N PRO A 212 -9.09 -8.32 15.75
CA PRO A 212 -10.29 -8.64 15.00
C PRO A 212 -10.59 -7.55 13.97
N LEU A 213 -10.79 -7.93 12.71
CA LEU A 213 -11.05 -6.98 11.63
C LEU A 213 -12.45 -6.38 11.65
N GLU A 214 -13.38 -6.92 12.43
CA GLU A 214 -14.66 -6.30 12.71
C GLU A 214 -14.50 -4.88 13.30
N LYS A 215 -13.44 -4.64 14.07
CA LYS A 215 -13.12 -3.30 14.59
C LYS A 215 -12.89 -2.29 13.47
N TYR A 216 -12.23 -2.71 12.39
CA TYR A 216 -12.03 -1.89 11.20
C TYR A 216 -13.33 -1.74 10.40
N LEU A 217 -14.05 -2.85 10.14
CA LEU A 217 -15.26 -2.86 9.31
C LEU A 217 -16.42 -2.08 9.92
N SER A 218 -16.50 -2.00 11.25
CA SER A 218 -17.54 -1.26 11.98
C SER A 218 -17.19 0.20 12.24
N ALA A 219 -15.94 0.61 11.98
CA ALA A 219 -15.53 1.99 12.19
C ALA A 219 -16.15 2.91 11.12
N PRO A 220 -16.54 4.15 11.48
CA PRO A 220 -16.94 5.13 10.47
C PRO A 220 -15.75 5.36 9.53
N ALA A 221 -16.05 5.43 8.21
CA ALA A 221 -15.01 5.65 7.20
C ALA A 221 -14.17 6.88 7.59
N SER A 222 -12.90 6.66 7.89
CA SER A 222 -11.96 7.75 8.13
C SER A 222 -11.87 8.57 6.86
N LYS A 223 -12.29 9.85 6.92
CA LYS A 223 -12.02 10.77 5.81
C LYS A 223 -10.51 10.87 5.63
N PRO A 224 -10.03 10.81 4.36
CA PRO A 224 -8.62 10.99 4.03
C PRO A 224 -8.09 12.35 4.47
#